data_ae1fb1093387423334a9d2cb016bddd4
#
_entry.id   ae1fb1093387423334a9d2cb016bddd4
#
_cell.length_a   1.000
_cell.length_b   1.000
_cell.length_c   1.000
_cell.angle_alpha   90.00
_cell.angle_beta   90.00
_cell.angle_gamma   90.00
#
_symmetry.space_group_name_H-M   'P 1'
#
loop_
_entity.id
_entity.type
_entity.pdbx_description
1 polymer ?
#
loop_
_entity_poly.entity_id
_entity_poly.type
_entity_poly.pdbx_seq_one_letter_code
_entity_poly.pdbx_strand_id
1 'polypeptide(L)'
;RDDVESRGLGDVYKRQIKYRVQVEIEYFITLCELPLPQLKSFDHARFDALRAIYKNFSEADAQRIKEIESVTNHDVKAVEYFIKEEFDKLGGMEEYKEFIHFGLTSQDINNTSVPLSIKEALEQVYYPQIEELIAQLTTYAEEWANIPMLAKTHGQPASPTRLGKEIMVFVYRLNRQLAVLKACPVTAKFGGATGNYNAHHVAYPEYDWKAFGNQFVAEKLGLEREEYTTQISNYDNLGACLLYTSPSPRDSTSS
;
A
#
# COMPACT_ATOMS: atom_id res chain seq x y z
N ARG A 1 25.05 15.01 -13.23
CA ARG A 1 24.99 13.69 -12.56
C ARG A 1 23.80 13.57 -11.61
N ASP A 2 23.24 14.70 -11.14
CA ASP A 2 22.17 14.73 -10.14
C ASP A 2 20.75 14.64 -10.72
N ASP A 3 20.55 14.88 -12.02
CA ASP A 3 19.20 14.98 -12.63
C ASP A 3 18.49 13.64 -12.91
N VAL A 4 19.20 12.54 -13.02
CA VAL A 4 18.59 11.22 -13.33
C VAL A 4 18.26 10.46 -12.06
N GLU A 5 19.08 10.56 -11.02
CA GLU A 5 18.82 9.95 -9.70
C GLU A 5 17.71 10.70 -8.94
N SER A 6 17.64 12.02 -9.07
CA SER A 6 16.59 12.83 -8.42
C SER A 6 15.21 12.65 -9.06
N ARG A 7 15.10 12.37 -10.36
CA ARG A 7 13.82 12.08 -11.03
C ARG A 7 13.14 10.82 -10.50
N GLY A 8 13.89 9.75 -10.25
CA GLY A 8 13.37 8.51 -9.66
C GLY A 8 12.89 8.71 -8.21
N LEU A 9 13.61 9.49 -7.41
CA LEU A 9 13.23 9.80 -6.03
C LEU A 9 11.99 10.71 -5.96
N GLY A 10 11.86 11.69 -6.85
CA GLY A 10 10.68 12.57 -6.94
C GLY A 10 9.39 11.79 -7.17
N ASP A 11 9.40 10.82 -8.08
CA ASP A 11 8.24 9.96 -8.36
C ASP A 11 7.88 9.05 -7.17
N VAL A 12 8.87 8.52 -6.44
CA VAL A 12 8.63 7.70 -5.24
C VAL A 12 7.98 8.52 -4.14
N TYR A 13 8.51 9.71 -3.85
CA TYR A 13 7.95 10.61 -2.83
C TYR A 13 6.52 11.06 -3.19
N LYS A 14 6.28 11.43 -4.43
CA LYS A 14 4.94 11.80 -4.93
C LYS A 14 3.93 10.69 -4.69
N ARG A 15 4.27 9.44 -5.02
CA ARG A 15 3.39 8.30 -4.82
C ARG A 15 3.11 8.05 -3.34
N GLN A 16 4.14 8.07 -2.48
CA GLN A 16 3.96 7.89 -1.04
C GLN A 16 3.05 8.97 -0.44
N ILE A 17 3.25 10.24 -0.81
CA ILE A 17 2.43 11.36 -0.33
C ILE A 17 0.99 11.20 -0.82
N LYS A 18 0.77 10.83 -2.08
CA LYS A 18 -0.56 10.57 -2.64
C LYS A 18 -1.36 9.57 -1.80
N TYR A 19 -0.75 8.45 -1.39
CA TYR A 19 -1.43 7.45 -0.57
C TYR A 19 -1.80 7.97 0.82
N ARG A 20 -0.97 8.83 1.42
CA ARG A 20 -1.33 9.50 2.67
C ARG A 20 -2.53 10.41 2.50
N VAL A 21 -2.56 11.22 1.44
CA VAL A 21 -3.73 12.06 1.08
C VAL A 21 -4.97 11.21 0.87
N GLN A 22 -4.84 10.09 0.16
CA GLN A 22 -5.95 9.15 -0.08
C GLN A 22 -6.53 8.61 1.24
N VAL A 23 -5.68 8.16 2.16
CA VAL A 23 -6.13 7.61 3.45
C VAL A 23 -6.86 8.67 4.26
N GLU A 24 -6.32 9.90 4.36
CA GLU A 24 -6.96 11.01 5.09
C GLU A 24 -8.32 11.39 4.49
N ILE A 25 -8.41 11.47 3.18
CA ILE A 25 -9.67 11.78 2.47
C ILE A 25 -10.71 10.68 2.68
N GLU A 26 -10.34 9.41 2.48
CA GLU A 26 -11.30 8.31 2.67
C GLU A 26 -11.70 8.16 4.14
N TYR A 27 -10.80 8.47 5.08
CA TYR A 27 -11.15 8.54 6.51
C TYR A 27 -12.18 9.62 6.78
N PHE A 28 -11.97 10.85 6.30
CA PHE A 28 -12.92 11.95 6.43
C PHE A 28 -14.28 11.59 5.84
N ILE A 29 -14.31 11.01 4.64
CA ILE A 29 -15.54 10.55 3.99
C ILE A 29 -16.26 9.51 4.87
N THR A 30 -15.52 8.55 5.41
CA THR A 30 -16.09 7.50 6.26
C THR A 30 -16.65 8.07 7.58
N LEU A 31 -16.01 9.10 8.15
CA LEU A 31 -16.58 9.83 9.29
C LEU A 31 -17.89 10.55 8.93
N CYS A 32 -17.98 11.14 7.72
CA CYS A 32 -19.21 11.78 7.25
C CYS A 32 -20.37 10.78 7.02
N GLU A 33 -20.05 9.51 6.79
CA GLU A 33 -21.04 8.43 6.68
C GLU A 33 -21.60 8.00 8.05
N LEU A 34 -20.91 8.37 9.16
CA LEU A 34 -21.43 8.20 10.52
C LEU A 34 -22.40 9.34 10.88
N PRO A 35 -23.43 9.09 11.72
CA PRO A 35 -24.35 10.13 12.17
C PRO A 35 -23.76 11.04 13.25
N LEU A 36 -22.48 11.43 13.12
CA LEU A 36 -21.83 12.36 14.04
C LEU A 36 -22.53 13.72 13.98
N PRO A 37 -22.86 14.34 15.13
CA PRO A 37 -23.64 15.58 15.17
C PRO A 37 -23.08 16.70 14.28
N GLN A 38 -21.77 16.87 14.26
CA GLN A 38 -21.08 17.92 13.51
C GLN A 38 -20.96 17.64 12.02
N LEU A 39 -21.02 16.37 11.60
CA LEU A 39 -20.89 15.94 10.20
C LEU A 39 -22.24 15.59 9.57
N LYS A 40 -23.31 15.58 10.34
CA LYS A 40 -24.66 15.19 9.89
C LYS A 40 -25.19 16.05 8.72
N SER A 41 -24.77 17.30 8.66
CA SER A 41 -25.16 18.24 7.60
C SER A 41 -24.25 18.22 6.39
N PHE A 42 -23.18 17.39 6.40
CA PHE A 42 -22.24 17.33 5.28
C PHE A 42 -22.92 16.81 4.02
N ASP A 43 -22.75 17.54 2.92
CA ASP A 43 -23.31 17.15 1.63
C ASP A 43 -22.49 16.01 0.97
N HIS A 44 -23.03 14.80 0.97
CA HIS A 44 -22.40 13.62 0.38
C HIS A 44 -22.17 13.73 -1.13
N ALA A 45 -22.84 14.64 -1.85
CA ALA A 45 -22.55 14.90 -3.26
C ALA A 45 -21.12 15.45 -3.48
N ARG A 46 -20.49 15.96 -2.43
CA ARG A 46 -19.09 16.43 -2.46
C ARG A 46 -18.04 15.33 -2.39
N PHE A 47 -18.40 14.09 -2.08
CA PHE A 47 -17.42 12.99 -1.95
C PHE A 47 -16.57 12.78 -3.20
N ASP A 48 -17.14 12.92 -4.39
CA ASP A 48 -16.37 12.78 -5.63
C ASP A 48 -15.37 13.91 -5.82
N ALA A 49 -15.71 15.14 -5.39
CA ALA A 49 -14.78 16.27 -5.42
C ALA A 49 -13.62 16.05 -4.41
N LEU A 50 -13.89 15.50 -3.23
CA LEU A 50 -12.87 15.14 -2.26
C LEU A 50 -11.94 14.05 -2.81
N ARG A 51 -12.49 13.00 -3.41
CA ARG A 51 -11.71 11.94 -4.04
C ARG A 51 -10.86 12.44 -5.21
N ALA A 52 -11.32 13.47 -5.91
CA ALA A 52 -10.55 14.08 -7.00
C ALA A 52 -9.21 14.64 -6.52
N ILE A 53 -9.08 15.07 -5.26
CA ILE A 53 -7.84 15.60 -4.66
C ILE A 53 -6.71 14.57 -4.79
N TYR A 54 -6.96 13.30 -4.41
CA TYR A 54 -5.92 12.27 -4.53
C TYR A 54 -5.90 11.56 -5.89
N LYS A 55 -7.03 11.47 -6.60
CA LYS A 55 -7.08 10.84 -7.93
C LYS A 55 -6.32 11.66 -8.97
N ASN A 56 -6.39 12.99 -8.88
CA ASN A 56 -5.72 13.93 -9.77
C ASN A 56 -4.41 14.48 -9.18
N PHE A 57 -3.86 13.82 -8.14
CA PHE A 57 -2.69 14.27 -7.40
C PHE A 57 -1.47 14.47 -8.32
N SER A 58 -0.94 15.68 -8.32
CA SER A 58 0.12 16.14 -9.23
C SER A 58 1.48 16.28 -8.54
N GLU A 59 2.51 16.54 -9.32
CA GLU A 59 3.83 16.93 -8.80
C GLU A 59 3.78 18.25 -8.02
N ALA A 60 2.97 19.20 -8.48
CA ALA A 60 2.80 20.48 -7.80
C ALA A 60 2.19 20.31 -6.41
N ASP A 61 1.24 19.39 -6.24
CA ASP A 61 0.64 19.07 -4.95
C ASP A 61 1.67 18.43 -4.00
N ALA A 62 2.48 17.50 -4.51
CA ALA A 62 3.56 16.91 -3.74
C ALA A 62 4.60 17.96 -3.31
N GLN A 63 4.95 18.88 -4.21
CA GLN A 63 5.85 20.00 -3.90
C GLN A 63 5.24 20.92 -2.83
N ARG A 64 3.93 21.23 -2.94
CA ARG A 64 3.23 22.04 -1.94
C ARG A 64 3.28 21.40 -0.56
N ILE A 65 3.05 20.09 -0.47
CA ILE A 65 3.14 19.35 0.79
C ILE A 65 4.58 19.41 1.36
N LYS A 66 5.61 19.29 0.52
CA LYS A 66 7.01 19.43 0.94
C LYS A 66 7.36 20.83 1.45
N GLU A 67 6.80 21.86 0.86
CA GLU A 67 6.93 23.24 1.36
C GLU A 67 6.33 23.37 2.77
N ILE A 68 5.12 22.85 2.99
CA ILE A 68 4.47 22.84 4.29
C ILE A 68 5.29 22.01 5.30
N GLU A 69 5.79 20.84 4.88
CA GLU A 69 6.64 19.98 5.71
C GLU A 69 7.93 20.69 6.16
N SER A 70 8.54 21.49 5.29
CA SER A 70 9.76 22.24 5.62
C SER A 70 9.57 23.24 6.76
N VAL A 71 8.35 23.70 6.99
CA VAL A 71 7.98 24.61 8.09
C VAL A 71 7.50 23.84 9.32
N THR A 72 6.66 22.83 9.12
CA THR A 72 6.05 22.05 10.22
C THR A 72 7.00 21.03 10.82
N ASN A 73 8.04 20.61 10.08
CA ASN A 73 8.94 19.51 10.40
C ASN A 73 8.20 18.18 10.70
N HIS A 74 7.04 17.97 10.05
CA HIS A 74 6.21 16.80 10.26
C HIS A 74 5.45 16.42 8.98
N ASP A 75 5.73 15.22 8.46
CA ASP A 75 5.25 14.72 7.17
C ASP A 75 3.71 14.59 7.10
N VAL A 76 3.10 13.89 8.06
CA VAL A 76 1.64 13.69 8.09
C VAL A 76 0.90 14.99 8.39
N LYS A 77 1.45 15.84 9.26
CA LYS A 77 0.86 17.16 9.54
C LYS A 77 0.84 18.06 8.30
N ALA A 78 1.87 17.96 7.47
CA ALA A 78 1.91 18.67 6.18
C ALA A 78 0.80 18.20 5.23
N VAL A 79 0.50 16.90 5.20
CA VAL A 79 -0.62 16.34 4.44
C VAL A 79 -1.97 16.88 4.95
N GLU A 80 -2.17 16.90 6.26
CA GLU A 80 -3.38 17.46 6.87
C GLU A 80 -3.58 18.94 6.47
N TYR A 81 -2.53 19.77 6.56
CA TYR A 81 -2.63 21.18 6.17
C TYR A 81 -2.89 21.35 4.68
N PHE A 82 -2.27 20.56 3.83
CA PHE A 82 -2.57 20.57 2.40
C PHE A 82 -4.06 20.25 2.13
N ILE A 83 -4.62 19.24 2.78
CA ILE A 83 -6.04 18.90 2.62
C ILE A 83 -6.93 20.05 3.12
N LYS A 84 -6.54 20.73 4.23
CA LYS A 84 -7.24 21.92 4.70
C LYS A 84 -7.22 23.05 3.65
N GLU A 85 -6.11 23.26 2.94
CA GLU A 85 -6.03 24.21 1.82
C GLU A 85 -6.94 23.81 0.65
N GLU A 86 -7.01 22.50 0.33
CA GLU A 86 -7.92 22.00 -0.70
C GLU A 86 -9.39 22.18 -0.31
N PHE A 87 -9.75 22.02 0.98
CA PHE A 87 -11.07 22.31 1.50
C PHE A 87 -11.43 23.80 1.33
N ASP A 88 -10.46 24.71 1.54
CA ASP A 88 -10.66 26.14 1.28
C ASP A 88 -10.95 26.43 -0.19
N LYS A 89 -10.23 25.76 -1.11
CA LYS A 89 -10.45 25.91 -2.55
C LYS A 89 -11.83 25.40 -2.98
N LEU A 90 -12.33 24.34 -2.34
CA LEU A 90 -13.67 23.81 -2.60
C LEU A 90 -14.77 24.70 -2.00
N GLY A 91 -14.46 25.50 -0.98
CA GLY A 91 -15.36 26.43 -0.29
C GLY A 91 -16.49 25.76 0.51
N GLY A 92 -16.95 26.41 1.56
CA GLY A 92 -18.04 25.93 2.40
C GLY A 92 -17.71 24.66 3.18
N MET A 93 -16.46 24.48 3.56
CA MET A 93 -15.95 23.30 4.28
C MET A 93 -15.16 23.67 5.54
N GLU A 94 -15.17 24.93 5.94
CA GLU A 94 -14.37 25.47 7.04
C GLU A 94 -14.67 24.78 8.37
N GLU A 95 -15.94 24.50 8.65
CA GLU A 95 -16.40 23.86 9.90
C GLU A 95 -16.01 22.38 10.00
N TYR A 96 -15.64 21.73 8.88
CA TYR A 96 -15.32 20.30 8.83
C TYR A 96 -13.82 20.00 8.89
N LYS A 97 -12.96 21.01 8.79
CA LYS A 97 -11.49 20.84 8.68
C LYS A 97 -10.85 20.06 9.83
N GLU A 98 -11.37 20.22 11.04
CA GLU A 98 -10.82 19.54 12.22
C GLU A 98 -11.14 18.04 12.24
N PHE A 99 -12.02 17.56 11.35
CA PHE A 99 -12.33 16.14 11.19
C PHE A 99 -11.39 15.42 10.22
N ILE A 100 -10.55 16.11 9.46
CA ILE A 100 -9.62 15.50 8.51
C ILE A 100 -8.73 14.47 9.21
N HIS A 101 -8.15 14.81 10.36
CA HIS A 101 -7.26 13.95 11.16
C HIS A 101 -7.82 13.67 12.56
N PHE A 102 -9.14 13.66 12.70
CA PHE A 102 -9.80 13.52 13.99
C PHE A 102 -9.41 12.22 14.70
N GLY A 103 -8.89 12.34 15.92
CA GLY A 103 -8.56 11.19 16.78
C GLY A 103 -7.41 10.31 16.32
N LEU A 104 -6.80 10.60 15.17
CA LEU A 104 -5.71 9.81 14.59
C LEU A 104 -4.34 10.21 15.16
N THR A 105 -3.38 9.32 14.95
CA THR A 105 -1.95 9.59 15.06
C THR A 105 -1.30 9.44 13.69
N SER A 106 -0.13 10.02 13.50
CA SER A 106 0.61 9.93 12.22
C SER A 106 0.82 8.49 11.75
N GLN A 107 0.96 7.55 12.68
CA GLN A 107 1.13 6.14 12.34
C GLN A 107 -0.15 5.46 11.84
N ASP A 108 -1.34 5.98 12.13
CA ASP A 108 -2.57 5.51 11.49
C ASP A 108 -2.55 5.79 9.97
N ILE A 109 -1.91 6.88 9.56
CA ILE A 109 -1.75 7.24 8.15
C ILE A 109 -0.57 6.50 7.52
N ASN A 110 0.58 6.44 8.18
CA ASN A 110 1.75 5.75 7.63
C ASN A 110 1.54 4.23 7.57
N ASN A 111 0.99 3.61 8.62
CA ASN A 111 0.78 2.17 8.68
C ASN A 111 -0.48 1.67 7.93
N THR A 112 -1.12 2.54 7.18
CA THR A 112 -2.18 2.22 6.21
C THR A 112 -1.74 2.55 4.79
N SER A 113 -1.17 3.74 4.56
CA SER A 113 -0.74 4.19 3.24
C SER A 113 0.41 3.36 2.66
N VAL A 114 1.36 2.92 3.49
CA VAL A 114 2.48 2.07 3.05
C VAL A 114 1.98 0.70 2.59
N PRO A 115 1.24 -0.08 3.40
CA PRO A 115 0.67 -1.35 2.94
C PRO A 115 -0.21 -1.20 1.70
N LEU A 116 -1.04 -0.15 1.63
CA LEU A 116 -1.89 0.13 0.46
C LEU A 116 -1.05 0.34 -0.81
N SER A 117 0.01 1.12 -0.72
CA SER A 117 0.89 1.38 -1.86
C SER A 117 1.60 0.11 -2.35
N ILE A 118 2.03 -0.75 -1.43
CA ILE A 118 2.69 -2.02 -1.76
C ILE A 118 1.69 -3.00 -2.37
N LYS A 119 0.48 -3.11 -1.81
CA LYS A 119 -0.58 -3.94 -2.38
C LYS A 119 -0.85 -3.56 -3.84
N GLU A 120 -1.07 -2.28 -4.10
CA GLU A 120 -1.33 -1.80 -5.46
C GLU A 120 -0.14 -2.03 -6.40
N ALA A 121 1.10 -1.84 -5.93
CA ALA A 121 2.29 -2.13 -6.73
C ALA A 121 2.41 -3.62 -7.07
N LEU A 122 2.10 -4.51 -6.14
CA LEU A 122 2.08 -5.94 -6.38
C LEU A 122 1.00 -6.30 -7.41
N GLU A 123 -0.23 -5.83 -7.23
CA GLU A 123 -1.37 -6.18 -8.07
C GLU A 123 -1.30 -5.58 -9.48
N GLN A 124 -0.85 -4.32 -9.59
CA GLN A 124 -0.88 -3.59 -10.88
C GLN A 124 0.39 -3.76 -11.70
N VAL A 125 1.52 -4.09 -11.06
CA VAL A 125 2.82 -4.14 -11.75
C VAL A 125 3.47 -5.52 -11.59
N TYR A 126 3.71 -5.95 -10.38
CA TYR A 126 4.55 -7.12 -10.12
C TYR A 126 3.90 -8.42 -10.59
N TYR A 127 2.64 -8.68 -10.19
CA TYR A 127 1.95 -9.91 -10.58
C TYR A 127 1.79 -10.03 -12.09
N PRO A 128 1.32 -9.01 -12.83
CA PRO A 128 1.24 -9.10 -14.29
C PRO A 128 2.58 -9.40 -14.96
N GLN A 129 3.67 -8.78 -14.51
CA GLN A 129 4.99 -9.02 -15.10
C GLN A 129 5.51 -10.44 -14.83
N ILE A 130 5.30 -10.97 -13.63
CA ILE A 130 5.68 -12.36 -13.32
C ILE A 130 4.82 -13.37 -14.10
N GLU A 131 3.52 -13.12 -14.23
CA GLU A 131 2.61 -13.95 -15.01
C GLU A 131 2.96 -13.95 -16.49
N GLU A 132 3.35 -12.82 -17.07
CA GLU A 132 3.88 -12.72 -18.42
C GLU A 132 5.17 -13.54 -18.60
N LEU A 133 6.11 -13.43 -17.66
CA LEU A 133 7.34 -14.26 -17.67
C LEU A 133 7.02 -15.76 -17.60
N ILE A 134 6.09 -16.16 -16.73
CA ILE A 134 5.66 -17.56 -16.59
C ILE A 134 5.04 -18.04 -17.92
N ALA A 135 4.19 -17.24 -18.54
CA ALA A 135 3.57 -17.58 -19.83
C ALA A 135 4.64 -17.75 -20.94
N GLN A 136 5.61 -16.86 -21.01
CA GLN A 136 6.69 -16.98 -21.99
C GLN A 136 7.56 -18.23 -21.78
N LEU A 137 7.91 -18.52 -20.53
CA LEU A 137 8.67 -19.75 -20.19
C LEU A 137 7.84 -21.01 -20.48
N THR A 138 6.53 -20.98 -20.27
CA THR A 138 5.65 -22.09 -20.61
C THR A 138 5.64 -22.35 -22.12
N THR A 139 5.53 -21.28 -22.93
CA THR A 139 5.61 -21.40 -24.39
C THR A 139 6.92 -22.06 -24.82
N TYR A 140 8.06 -21.65 -24.28
CA TYR A 140 9.34 -22.27 -24.59
C TYR A 140 9.40 -23.74 -24.13
N ALA A 141 8.87 -24.04 -22.94
CA ALA A 141 8.85 -25.41 -22.45
C ALA A 141 8.01 -26.36 -23.34
N GLU A 142 6.91 -25.87 -23.90
CA GLU A 142 6.05 -26.61 -24.82
C GLU A 142 6.74 -26.77 -26.20
N GLU A 143 7.29 -25.69 -26.76
CA GLU A 143 8.03 -25.71 -28.03
C GLU A 143 9.21 -26.68 -27.98
N TRP A 144 9.94 -26.70 -26.86
CA TRP A 144 11.14 -27.55 -26.70
C TRP A 144 10.86 -28.87 -25.99
N ALA A 145 9.60 -29.25 -25.82
CA ALA A 145 9.20 -30.48 -25.12
C ALA A 145 9.84 -31.76 -25.69
N ASN A 146 10.12 -31.79 -27.00
CA ASN A 146 10.69 -32.95 -27.69
C ASN A 146 12.20 -32.86 -27.96
N ILE A 147 12.85 -31.77 -27.54
CA ILE A 147 14.29 -31.60 -27.70
C ILE A 147 15.02 -32.44 -26.64
N PRO A 148 15.77 -33.52 -27.02
CA PRO A 148 16.51 -34.28 -26.06
C PRO A 148 17.75 -33.49 -25.59
N MET A 149 18.07 -33.64 -24.32
CA MET A 149 19.32 -33.12 -23.75
C MET A 149 19.90 -34.10 -22.74
N LEU A 150 21.16 -33.97 -22.45
CA LEU A 150 21.84 -34.74 -21.44
C LEU A 150 21.96 -33.89 -20.17
N ALA A 151 21.34 -34.35 -19.10
CA ALA A 151 21.49 -33.71 -17.79
C ALA A 151 22.95 -33.82 -17.32
N LYS A 152 23.31 -32.98 -16.38
CA LYS A 152 24.65 -32.97 -15.78
C LYS A 152 24.57 -33.15 -14.27
N THR A 153 25.51 -33.85 -13.69
CA THR A 153 25.76 -33.92 -12.25
C THR A 153 27.24 -33.62 -11.99
N HIS A 154 27.53 -32.72 -11.08
CA HIS A 154 28.90 -32.23 -10.81
C HIS A 154 29.65 -31.85 -12.10
N GLY A 155 28.94 -31.25 -13.07
CA GLY A 155 29.55 -30.88 -14.36
C GLY A 155 29.77 -32.03 -15.35
N GLN A 156 29.50 -33.27 -14.97
CA GLN A 156 29.64 -34.46 -15.80
C GLN A 156 28.32 -34.88 -16.45
N PRO A 157 28.34 -35.47 -17.67
CA PRO A 157 27.17 -36.03 -18.31
C PRO A 157 26.47 -37.06 -17.40
N ALA A 158 25.13 -36.95 -17.32
CA ALA A 158 24.29 -37.82 -16.52
C ALA A 158 23.12 -38.37 -17.37
N SER A 159 21.96 -38.58 -16.76
CA SER A 159 20.82 -39.17 -17.43
C SER A 159 20.22 -38.27 -18.53
N PRO A 160 19.69 -38.84 -19.62
CA PRO A 160 18.96 -38.10 -20.62
C PRO A 160 17.71 -37.46 -20.03
N THR A 161 17.39 -36.25 -20.50
CA THR A 161 16.18 -35.49 -20.17
C THR A 161 15.71 -34.73 -21.41
N ARG A 162 14.77 -33.82 -21.26
CA ARG A 162 14.24 -32.96 -22.34
C ARG A 162 14.34 -31.51 -21.95
N LEU A 163 14.76 -30.65 -22.89
CA LEU A 163 14.95 -29.21 -22.64
C LEU A 163 13.66 -28.55 -22.13
N GLY A 164 12.52 -28.83 -22.77
CA GLY A 164 11.24 -28.27 -22.32
C GLY A 164 10.89 -28.63 -20.88
N LYS A 165 11.18 -29.88 -20.45
CA LYS A 165 10.98 -30.28 -19.04
C LYS A 165 11.89 -29.52 -18.09
N GLU A 166 13.13 -29.27 -18.46
CA GLU A 166 14.05 -28.48 -17.62
C GLU A 166 13.58 -27.02 -17.47
N ILE A 167 13.03 -26.42 -18.53
CA ILE A 167 12.40 -25.09 -18.45
C ILE A 167 11.14 -25.14 -17.58
N MET A 168 10.30 -26.19 -17.71
CA MET A 168 9.07 -26.33 -16.91
C MET A 168 9.33 -26.37 -15.40
N VAL A 169 10.52 -26.77 -14.96
CA VAL A 169 10.92 -26.71 -13.55
C VAL A 169 10.86 -25.27 -13.03
N PHE A 170 11.32 -24.30 -13.84
CA PHE A 170 11.26 -22.86 -13.46
C PHE A 170 9.81 -22.36 -13.43
N VAL A 171 9.01 -22.73 -14.42
CA VAL A 171 7.57 -22.40 -14.45
C VAL A 171 6.87 -22.92 -13.18
N TYR A 172 7.10 -24.19 -12.83
CA TYR A 172 6.54 -24.78 -11.63
C TYR A 172 6.95 -24.03 -10.37
N ARG A 173 8.25 -23.73 -10.23
CA ARG A 173 8.76 -23.01 -9.05
C ARG A 173 8.23 -21.60 -8.95
N LEU A 174 8.19 -20.82 -10.05
CA LEU A 174 7.65 -19.46 -10.07
C LEU A 174 6.16 -19.46 -9.69
N ASN A 175 5.35 -20.37 -10.23
CA ASN A 175 3.95 -20.47 -9.86
C ASN A 175 3.75 -20.76 -8.37
N ARG A 176 4.57 -21.65 -7.79
CA ARG A 176 4.52 -21.95 -6.35
C ARG A 176 4.87 -20.75 -5.49
N GLN A 177 5.92 -19.99 -5.85
CA GLN A 177 6.34 -18.79 -5.11
C GLN A 177 5.32 -17.65 -5.27
N LEU A 178 4.78 -17.45 -6.47
CA LEU A 178 3.73 -16.47 -6.71
C LEU A 178 2.46 -16.77 -5.89
N ALA A 179 2.10 -18.04 -5.77
CA ALA A 179 0.97 -18.45 -4.93
C ALA A 179 1.20 -18.14 -3.44
N VAL A 180 2.41 -18.35 -2.94
CA VAL A 180 2.78 -18.00 -1.55
C VAL A 180 2.69 -16.49 -1.35
N LEU A 181 3.24 -15.70 -2.28
CA LEU A 181 3.18 -14.25 -2.21
C LEU A 181 1.73 -13.72 -2.21
N LYS A 182 0.89 -14.23 -3.12
CA LYS A 182 -0.53 -13.84 -3.20
C LYS A 182 -1.35 -14.24 -1.96
N ALA A 183 -0.90 -15.24 -1.21
CA ALA A 183 -1.53 -15.66 0.04
C ALA A 183 -1.09 -14.85 1.26
N CYS A 184 -0.06 -14.02 1.15
CA CYS A 184 0.36 -13.12 2.23
C CYS A 184 -0.72 -12.08 2.53
N PRO A 185 -1.21 -11.97 3.77
CA PRO A 185 -2.16 -10.92 4.11
C PRO A 185 -1.48 -9.55 4.11
N VAL A 186 -2.14 -8.56 3.52
CA VAL A 186 -1.68 -7.17 3.58
C VAL A 186 -2.42 -6.48 4.70
N THR A 187 -1.75 -6.33 5.83
CA THR A 187 -2.34 -5.83 7.07
C THR A 187 -1.98 -4.36 7.31
N ALA A 188 -2.81 -3.68 8.10
CA ALA A 188 -2.63 -2.28 8.46
C ALA A 188 -2.99 -2.03 9.92
N LYS A 189 -2.22 -1.15 10.59
CA LYS A 189 -2.58 -0.62 11.90
C LYS A 189 -3.46 0.62 11.74
N PHE A 190 -4.59 0.60 12.42
CA PHE A 190 -5.50 1.73 12.54
C PHE A 190 -6.23 1.68 13.89
N GLY A 191 -6.05 2.68 14.76
CA GLY A 191 -6.63 2.65 16.10
C GLY A 191 -6.18 3.80 17.02
N GLY A 192 -5.59 4.87 16.49
CA GLY A 192 -5.13 6.01 17.29
C GLY A 192 -3.78 5.78 17.98
N ALA A 193 -3.43 6.66 18.91
CA ALA A 193 -2.10 6.77 19.50
C ALA A 193 -1.60 5.51 20.24
N THR A 194 -2.50 4.64 20.68
CA THR A 194 -2.15 3.40 21.40
C THR A 194 -2.83 2.16 20.82
N GLY A 195 -3.53 2.30 19.68
CA GLY A 195 -4.32 1.22 19.09
C GLY A 195 -5.70 1.00 19.73
N ASN A 196 -6.13 1.87 20.65
CA ASN A 196 -7.34 1.69 21.45
C ASN A 196 -8.44 2.73 21.17
N TYR A 197 -8.32 3.55 20.12
CA TYR A 197 -9.28 4.62 19.78
C TYR A 197 -9.58 5.60 20.94
N ASN A 198 -8.60 5.89 21.81
CA ASN A 198 -8.82 6.67 23.02
C ASN A 198 -9.49 8.02 22.76
N ALA A 199 -8.98 8.79 21.81
CA ALA A 199 -9.53 10.10 21.48
C ALA A 199 -10.95 10.00 20.90
N HIS A 200 -11.21 8.99 20.08
CA HIS A 200 -12.53 8.72 19.52
C HIS A 200 -13.54 8.38 20.63
N HIS A 201 -13.19 7.48 21.54
CA HIS A 201 -14.05 7.09 22.67
C HIS A 201 -14.31 8.24 23.63
N VAL A 202 -13.34 9.13 23.85
CA VAL A 202 -13.53 10.33 24.68
C VAL A 202 -14.51 11.30 24.03
N ALA A 203 -14.40 11.50 22.72
CA ALA A 203 -15.26 12.44 22.02
C ALA A 203 -16.67 11.90 21.75
N TYR A 204 -16.78 10.64 21.38
CA TYR A 204 -18.04 9.98 21.02
C TYR A 204 -18.07 8.55 21.55
N PRO A 205 -18.34 8.35 22.85
CA PRO A 205 -18.31 7.05 23.52
C PRO A 205 -19.40 6.08 23.07
N GLU A 206 -20.45 6.57 22.41
CA GLU A 206 -21.59 5.79 21.95
C GLU A 206 -21.33 4.97 20.67
N TYR A 207 -20.21 5.22 19.97
CA TYR A 207 -19.90 4.53 18.71
C TYR A 207 -18.95 3.33 18.93
N ASP A 208 -19.16 2.27 18.17
CA ASP A 208 -18.22 1.14 18.07
C ASP A 208 -17.05 1.49 17.13
N TRP A 209 -16.05 2.15 17.69
CA TRP A 209 -14.88 2.58 16.93
C TRP A 209 -14.02 1.40 16.43
N LYS A 210 -14.09 0.24 17.09
CA LYS A 210 -13.43 -0.97 16.60
C LYS A 210 -14.10 -1.48 15.32
N ALA A 211 -15.42 -1.57 15.31
CA ALA A 211 -16.17 -1.96 14.11
C ALA A 211 -15.97 -0.93 12.98
N PHE A 212 -16.01 0.36 13.29
CA PHE A 212 -15.70 1.44 12.34
C PHE A 212 -14.33 1.27 11.71
N GLY A 213 -13.27 1.06 12.50
CA GLY A 213 -11.91 0.90 11.99
C GLY A 213 -11.75 -0.35 11.14
N ASN A 214 -12.38 -1.47 11.52
CA ASN A 214 -12.40 -2.69 10.71
C ASN A 214 -13.04 -2.44 9.35
N GLN A 215 -14.21 -1.77 9.34
CA GLN A 215 -14.93 -1.44 8.12
C GLN A 215 -14.13 -0.46 7.24
N PHE A 216 -13.59 0.61 7.82
CA PHE A 216 -12.78 1.59 7.09
C PHE A 216 -11.58 0.94 6.39
N VAL A 217 -10.79 0.15 7.11
CA VAL A 217 -9.59 -0.49 6.57
C VAL A 217 -9.95 -1.52 5.51
N ALA A 218 -11.02 -2.31 5.71
CA ALA A 218 -11.44 -3.34 4.77
C ALA A 218 -12.13 -2.76 3.53
N GLU A 219 -13.14 -1.89 3.70
CA GLU A 219 -13.98 -1.46 2.60
C GLU A 219 -13.40 -0.27 1.81
N LYS A 220 -12.72 0.67 2.49
CA LYS A 220 -12.16 1.85 1.82
C LYS A 220 -10.72 1.65 1.35
N LEU A 221 -9.93 0.84 2.06
CA LEU A 221 -8.53 0.60 1.72
C LEU A 221 -8.27 -0.81 1.16
N GLY A 222 -9.22 -1.73 1.30
CA GLY A 222 -9.06 -3.11 0.85
C GLY A 222 -7.94 -3.86 1.58
N LEU A 223 -7.67 -3.51 2.85
CA LEU A 223 -6.64 -4.09 3.70
C LEU A 223 -7.28 -4.86 4.86
N GLU A 224 -6.48 -5.66 5.56
CA GLU A 224 -6.90 -6.32 6.79
C GLU A 224 -6.40 -5.50 7.99
N ARG A 225 -7.29 -5.12 8.94
CA ARG A 225 -6.87 -4.38 10.12
C ARG A 225 -6.22 -5.31 11.15
N GLU A 226 -5.04 -4.95 11.62
CA GLU A 226 -4.40 -5.59 12.77
C GLU A 226 -5.22 -5.31 14.03
N GLU A 227 -5.74 -6.36 14.66
CA GLU A 227 -6.68 -6.22 15.78
C GLU A 227 -6.02 -5.66 17.04
N TYR A 228 -4.80 -6.11 17.33
CA TYR A 228 -4.03 -5.73 18.51
C TYR A 228 -2.73 -5.08 18.08
N THR A 229 -2.61 -3.79 18.31
CA THR A 229 -1.42 -3.00 17.97
C THR A 229 -1.08 -2.04 19.10
N THR A 230 0.09 -1.47 19.05
CA THR A 230 0.48 -0.30 19.84
C THR A 230 0.20 0.97 19.02
N GLN A 231 1.04 1.98 19.14
CA GLN A 231 1.02 3.15 18.28
C GLN A 231 1.33 2.80 16.81
N ILE A 232 2.10 1.74 16.57
CA ILE A 232 2.65 1.34 15.28
C ILE A 232 2.21 -0.07 14.89
N SER A 233 2.34 -0.42 13.59
CA SER A 233 2.50 -1.78 13.11
C SER A 233 3.98 -2.17 13.11
N ASN A 234 4.29 -3.42 13.46
CA ASN A 234 5.64 -3.97 13.32
C ASN A 234 5.94 -4.43 11.90
N TYR A 235 4.96 -4.36 10.98
CA TYR A 235 5.08 -4.79 9.58
C TYR A 235 5.50 -6.27 9.40
N ASP A 236 5.16 -7.16 10.34
CA ASP A 236 5.57 -8.57 10.28
C ASP A 236 5.09 -9.25 9.00
N ASN A 237 3.82 -9.07 8.64
CA ASN A 237 3.24 -9.62 7.41
C ASN A 237 3.87 -9.01 6.15
N LEU A 238 4.09 -7.69 6.16
CA LEU A 238 4.72 -7.00 5.04
C LEU A 238 6.17 -7.43 4.87
N GLY A 239 6.91 -7.59 5.99
CA GLY A 239 8.26 -8.13 5.99
C GLY A 239 8.32 -9.54 5.41
N ALA A 240 7.39 -10.42 5.78
CA ALA A 240 7.28 -11.76 5.21
C ALA A 240 7.05 -11.71 3.69
N CYS A 241 6.11 -10.89 3.21
CA CYS A 241 5.87 -10.70 1.78
C CYS A 241 7.13 -10.28 1.01
N LEU A 242 7.86 -9.29 1.52
CA LEU A 242 9.05 -8.74 0.86
C LEU A 242 10.24 -9.72 0.87
N LEU A 243 10.40 -10.51 1.93
CA LEU A 243 11.46 -11.54 2.00
C LEU A 243 11.24 -12.66 0.99
N TYR A 244 9.99 -13.04 0.72
CA TYR A 244 9.69 -14.04 -0.29
C TYR A 244 9.86 -13.52 -1.73
N THR A 245 9.76 -12.22 -1.96
CA THR A 245 9.84 -11.62 -3.30
C THR A 245 11.25 -11.22 -3.72
N SER A 246 12.14 -11.00 -2.76
CA SER A 246 13.52 -10.55 -3.02
C SER A 246 14.52 -11.36 -2.20
N PRO A 247 14.90 -12.58 -2.65
CA PRO A 247 15.98 -13.28 -2.00
C PRO A 247 17.26 -12.42 -2.05
N SER A 248 17.81 -12.12 -0.88
CA SER A 248 19.04 -11.36 -0.80
C SER A 248 20.18 -12.11 -1.49
N PRO A 249 21.02 -11.44 -2.29
CA PRO A 249 22.23 -12.06 -2.84
C PRO A 249 23.18 -12.67 -1.78
N ARG A 250 23.00 -12.30 -0.51
CA ARG A 250 23.75 -12.87 0.62
C ARG A 250 23.30 -14.28 0.99
N ASP A 251 22.08 -14.68 0.66
CA ASP A 251 21.55 -16.00 0.99
C ASP A 251 22.04 -17.09 0.03
N SER A 252 22.68 -16.72 -1.08
CA SER A 252 23.23 -17.64 -2.08
C SER A 252 24.68 -18.11 -1.79
N THR A 253 25.31 -17.63 -0.72
CA THR A 253 26.73 -17.92 -0.41
C THR A 253 26.93 -18.80 0.82
N SER A 254 25.89 -19.37 1.40
CA SER A 254 25.99 -20.36 2.47
C SER A 254 25.66 -21.76 1.95
N SER A 255 26.61 -22.37 1.26
CA SER A 255 26.70 -23.81 1.02
C SER A 255 28.11 -24.30 1.32
#